data_f0b073ddbbf98f1ca4f931f0a01cff52
#
_entry.id   f0b073ddbbf98f1ca4f931f0a01cff52
#
_cell.length_a   1.000
_cell.length_b   1.000
_cell.length_c   1.000
_cell.angle_alpha   90.00
_cell.angle_beta   90.00
_cell.angle_gamma   90.00
#
_symmetry.space_group_name_H-M   'P 1'
#
loop_
_entity.id
_entity.type
_entity.pdbx_description
1 polymer ?
#
loop_
_entity_poly.entity_id
_entity_poly.type
_entity_poly.pdbx_seq_one_letter_code
_entity_poly.pdbx_strand_id
1 'polypeptide(L)'
;MGTRRCKSAALTVALAASGLFAAAAGTAHAEAGQDTITMYKQEKTQWCWVASGLTIAKFQGFGSTQTDFCNRAQPYYGCNNQPATLDDMARAWGSLGMAHTGSGLNSAATFNQVYTEVKAARPIGARIGWTSGGGHMNVVYGFDTSQNTIAVADPWPDTATYTWWNYNDYVSNSSFKWTHSRIGISR
;
A
#
# COMPACT_ATOMS: atom_id res chain seq x y z
N MET A 1 -38.58 87.57 7.92
CA MET A 1 -37.83 86.94 9.05
C MET A 1 -37.82 85.45 8.82
N GLY A 2 -36.82 84.88 8.28
CA GLY A 2 -36.74 83.46 7.97
C GLY A 2 -35.45 82.88 8.52
N THR A 3 -35.57 82.03 9.49
CA THR A 3 -34.46 81.33 10.15
C THR A 3 -34.09 80.11 9.34
N ARG A 4 -32.90 80.10 8.83
CA ARG A 4 -32.31 78.92 8.16
C ARG A 4 -31.69 78.00 9.21
N ARG A 5 -32.17 76.75 9.28
CA ARG A 5 -31.57 75.67 10.09
C ARG A 5 -30.50 74.99 9.28
N CYS A 6 -29.27 74.94 9.82
CA CYS A 6 -28.19 74.11 9.32
C CYS A 6 -28.44 72.64 9.66
N LYS A 7 -28.34 71.76 8.62
CA LYS A 7 -28.38 70.29 8.83
C LYS A 7 -26.90 69.82 8.88
N SER A 8 -26.52 69.30 10.03
CA SER A 8 -25.24 68.60 10.20
C SER A 8 -25.32 67.19 9.60
N ALA A 9 -24.51 66.87 8.63
CA ALA A 9 -24.35 65.51 8.13
C ALA A 9 -23.31 64.77 8.99
N ALA A 10 -23.72 63.68 9.64
CA ALA A 10 -22.83 62.80 10.37
C ALA A 10 -22.21 61.81 9.37
N LEU A 11 -20.89 61.84 9.26
CA LEU A 11 -20.10 60.90 8.42
C LEU A 11 -19.80 59.65 9.28
N THR A 12 -20.48 58.54 8.98
CA THR A 12 -20.20 57.26 9.61
C THR A 12 -19.02 56.58 8.87
N VAL A 13 -17.88 56.46 9.53
CA VAL A 13 -16.73 55.70 9.07
C VAL A 13 -16.92 54.27 9.44
N ALA A 14 -17.18 53.38 8.48
CA ALA A 14 -17.19 51.93 8.68
C ALA A 14 -15.75 51.44 8.67
N LEU A 15 -15.24 50.98 9.81
CA LEU A 15 -13.99 50.20 9.88
C LEU A 15 -14.27 48.78 9.39
N ALA A 16 -13.73 48.43 8.20
CA ALA A 16 -13.67 47.08 7.74
C ALA A 16 -12.51 46.36 8.47
N ALA A 17 -12.84 45.50 9.42
CA ALA A 17 -11.86 44.61 10.05
C ALA A 17 -11.49 43.49 9.05
N SER A 18 -10.37 43.60 8.38
CA SER A 18 -9.80 42.54 7.57
C SER A 18 -9.21 41.46 8.50
N GLY A 19 -9.98 40.41 8.75
CA GLY A 19 -9.48 39.24 9.45
C GLY A 19 -8.43 38.51 8.60
N LEU A 20 -7.15 38.59 8.98
CA LEU A 20 -6.12 37.69 8.48
C LEU A 20 -6.42 36.29 9.04
N PHE A 21 -6.96 35.41 8.21
CA PHE A 21 -6.90 33.97 8.47
C PHE A 21 -5.47 33.51 8.24
N ALA A 22 -4.67 33.43 9.30
CA ALA A 22 -3.43 32.69 9.25
C ALA A 22 -3.79 31.22 9.11
N ALA A 23 -3.67 30.67 7.90
CA ALA A 23 -3.69 29.21 7.70
C ALA A 23 -2.50 28.66 8.50
N ALA A 24 -2.78 27.97 9.59
CA ALA A 24 -1.76 27.19 10.29
C ALA A 24 -1.28 26.12 9.30
N ALA A 25 -0.09 26.31 8.74
CA ALA A 25 0.60 25.25 8.03
C ALA A 25 0.88 24.16 9.06
N GLY A 26 0.05 23.11 9.06
CA GLY A 26 0.30 21.92 9.87
C GLY A 26 1.68 21.40 9.48
N THR A 27 2.61 21.35 10.42
CA THR A 27 3.88 20.66 10.24
C THR A 27 3.56 19.20 9.97
N ALA A 28 3.86 18.74 8.77
CA ALA A 28 3.79 17.31 8.47
C ALA A 28 4.80 16.62 9.39
N HIS A 29 4.32 15.94 10.42
CA HIS A 29 5.16 15.14 11.30
C HIS A 29 5.69 13.96 10.49
N ALA A 30 7.00 13.73 10.58
CA ALA A 30 7.61 12.51 10.08
C ALA A 30 6.98 11.31 10.80
N GLU A 31 6.51 10.34 10.04
CA GLU A 31 5.84 9.15 10.56
C GLU A 31 6.43 7.90 9.90
N ALA A 32 6.64 6.87 10.70
CA ALA A 32 7.00 5.54 10.23
C ALA A 32 6.05 4.50 10.82
N GLY A 33 5.79 3.44 10.08
CA GLY A 33 4.94 2.34 10.52
C GLY A 33 5.21 1.08 9.73
N GLN A 34 4.93 -0.06 10.36
CA GLN A 34 5.01 -1.36 9.69
C GLN A 34 4.04 -2.36 10.31
N ASP A 35 3.52 -3.25 9.49
CA ASP A 35 2.75 -4.41 9.92
C ASP A 35 3.69 -5.49 10.49
N THR A 36 3.26 -6.17 11.56
CA THR A 36 4.02 -7.28 12.16
C THR A 36 3.75 -8.57 11.38
N ILE A 37 4.28 -8.66 10.17
CA ILE A 37 4.14 -9.86 9.34
C ILE A 37 5.26 -10.88 9.62
N THR A 38 4.95 -12.17 9.38
CA THR A 38 5.95 -13.24 9.31
C THR A 38 6.01 -13.73 7.87
N MET A 39 7.09 -13.40 7.16
CA MET A 39 7.26 -13.82 5.77
C MET A 39 7.61 -15.30 5.68
N TYR A 40 6.77 -16.06 4.97
CA TYR A 40 7.03 -17.46 4.66
C TYR A 40 7.94 -17.56 3.43
N LYS A 41 9.01 -18.34 3.54
CA LYS A 41 9.86 -18.62 2.38
C LYS A 41 9.13 -19.58 1.44
N GLN A 42 9.28 -19.35 0.12
CA GLN A 42 8.63 -20.19 -0.88
C GLN A 42 9.19 -21.62 -0.90
N GLU A 43 8.30 -22.61 -0.93
CA GLU A 43 8.68 -24.03 -0.93
C GLU A 43 9.07 -24.56 -2.32
N LYS A 44 8.66 -23.86 -3.39
CA LYS A 44 9.01 -24.22 -4.79
C LYS A 44 9.48 -22.99 -5.54
N THR A 45 10.27 -23.18 -6.59
CA THR A 45 10.97 -22.10 -7.30
C THR A 45 10.04 -21.06 -7.96
N GLN A 46 8.80 -21.42 -8.29
CA GLN A 46 7.79 -20.51 -8.88
C GLN A 46 6.71 -20.06 -7.87
N TRP A 47 6.89 -20.34 -6.58
CA TRP A 47 5.87 -20.12 -5.57
C TRP A 47 6.01 -18.81 -4.77
N CYS A 48 6.70 -17.82 -5.33
CA CYS A 48 6.75 -16.50 -4.70
C CYS A 48 5.34 -15.93 -4.42
N TRP A 49 4.40 -16.10 -5.35
CA TRP A 49 3.01 -15.69 -5.19
C TRP A 49 2.28 -16.47 -4.10
N VAL A 50 2.56 -17.77 -3.94
CA VAL A 50 1.98 -18.59 -2.88
C VAL A 50 2.46 -18.13 -1.52
N ALA A 51 3.78 -17.98 -1.35
CA ALA A 51 4.37 -17.59 -0.08
C ALA A 51 3.98 -16.16 0.34
N SER A 52 4.00 -15.22 -0.61
CA SER A 52 3.53 -13.85 -0.36
C SER A 52 2.04 -13.80 -0.03
N GLY A 53 1.22 -14.55 -0.76
CA GLY A 53 -0.22 -14.62 -0.50
C GLY A 53 -0.57 -15.26 0.84
N LEU A 54 0.10 -16.34 1.19
CA LEU A 54 -0.04 -17.00 2.48
C LEU A 54 0.41 -16.08 3.64
N THR A 55 1.50 -15.34 3.46
CA THR A 55 1.97 -14.35 4.44
C THR A 55 0.88 -13.34 4.77
N ILE A 56 0.25 -12.76 3.75
CA ILE A 56 -0.86 -11.81 3.92
C ILE A 56 -2.07 -12.50 4.58
N ALA A 57 -2.46 -13.69 4.13
CA ALA A 57 -3.57 -14.44 4.71
C ALA A 57 -3.36 -14.70 6.21
N LYS A 58 -2.17 -15.15 6.60
CA LYS A 58 -1.85 -15.43 8.01
C LYS A 58 -1.80 -14.17 8.86
N PHE A 59 -1.29 -13.06 8.32
CA PHE A 59 -1.34 -11.77 9.00
C PHE A 59 -2.80 -11.32 9.26
N GLN A 60 -3.70 -11.60 8.33
CA GLN A 60 -5.14 -11.32 8.47
C GLN A 60 -5.89 -12.37 9.33
N GLY A 61 -5.19 -13.38 9.88
CA GLY A 61 -5.76 -14.39 10.78
C GLY A 61 -6.27 -15.66 10.10
N PHE A 62 -5.97 -15.86 8.82
CA PHE A 62 -6.41 -17.05 8.07
C PHE A 62 -5.28 -18.08 7.93
N GLY A 63 -5.45 -19.23 8.58
CA GLY A 63 -4.47 -20.34 8.54
C GLY A 63 -4.55 -21.14 7.25
N SER A 64 -3.37 -21.51 6.71
CA SER A 64 -3.24 -22.38 5.54
C SER A 64 -1.81 -22.93 5.45
N THR A 65 -1.56 -23.87 4.54
CA THR A 65 -0.24 -24.26 4.06
C THR A 65 -0.01 -23.69 2.66
N GLN A 66 1.24 -23.66 2.18
CA GLN A 66 1.51 -23.22 0.81
C GLN A 66 0.79 -24.09 -0.23
N THR A 67 0.77 -25.41 -0.04
CA THR A 67 0.05 -26.34 -0.92
C THR A 67 -1.47 -26.08 -0.91
N ASP A 68 -2.09 -25.90 0.27
CA ASP A 68 -3.52 -25.60 0.36
C ASP A 68 -3.84 -24.21 -0.24
N PHE A 69 -3.03 -23.19 0.03
CA PHE A 69 -3.20 -21.87 -0.56
C PHE A 69 -3.14 -21.91 -2.10
N CYS A 70 -2.17 -22.64 -2.64
CA CYS A 70 -2.04 -22.81 -4.08
C CYS A 70 -3.26 -23.54 -4.69
N ASN A 71 -3.72 -24.64 -4.09
CA ASN A 71 -4.90 -25.38 -4.56
C ASN A 71 -6.16 -24.49 -4.56
N ARG A 72 -6.30 -23.62 -3.56
CA ARG A 72 -7.42 -22.66 -3.49
C ARG A 72 -7.36 -21.59 -4.57
N ALA A 73 -6.16 -21.17 -4.95
CA ALA A 73 -5.95 -20.22 -6.03
C ALA A 73 -6.30 -20.78 -7.41
N GLN A 74 -5.93 -22.04 -7.65
CA GLN A 74 -6.03 -22.71 -8.96
C GLN A 74 -6.68 -24.09 -8.87
N PRO A 75 -7.95 -24.20 -8.46
CA PRO A 75 -8.57 -25.49 -8.13
C PRO A 75 -8.71 -26.44 -9.35
N TYR A 76 -8.67 -25.91 -10.58
CA TYR A 76 -8.83 -26.70 -11.80
C TYR A 76 -7.52 -27.22 -12.40
N TYR A 77 -6.38 -26.62 -12.05
CA TYR A 77 -5.07 -26.94 -12.63
C TYR A 77 -4.17 -27.72 -11.68
N GLY A 78 -4.65 -27.97 -10.45
CA GLY A 78 -3.83 -28.50 -9.38
C GLY A 78 -2.73 -27.53 -8.97
N CYS A 79 -1.91 -27.94 -8.01
CA CYS A 79 -0.86 -27.10 -7.46
C CYS A 79 0.53 -27.48 -7.96
N ASN A 80 0.83 -27.11 -9.18
CA ASN A 80 2.12 -27.33 -9.81
C ASN A 80 3.11 -26.20 -9.46
N ASN A 81 4.41 -26.44 -9.73
CA ASN A 81 5.44 -25.44 -9.59
C ASN A 81 5.42 -24.49 -10.81
N GLN A 82 4.49 -23.52 -10.80
CA GLN A 82 4.28 -22.57 -11.88
C GLN A 82 3.99 -21.16 -11.36
N PRO A 83 4.28 -20.11 -12.15
CA PRO A 83 3.94 -18.74 -11.79
C PRO A 83 2.43 -18.54 -11.80
N ALA A 84 1.96 -17.52 -11.07
CA ALA A 84 0.58 -17.07 -11.08
C ALA A 84 0.49 -15.55 -10.89
N THR A 85 -0.74 -15.04 -10.80
CA THR A 85 -1.04 -13.61 -10.75
C THR A 85 -1.49 -13.17 -9.36
N LEU A 86 -1.58 -11.86 -9.13
CA LEU A 86 -2.20 -11.30 -7.92
C LEU A 86 -3.70 -11.62 -7.83
N ASP A 87 -4.38 -11.88 -8.97
CA ASP A 87 -5.78 -12.31 -8.99
C ASP A 87 -5.92 -13.78 -8.56
N ASP A 88 -4.92 -14.62 -8.86
CA ASP A 88 -4.87 -15.98 -8.33
C ASP A 88 -4.75 -15.98 -6.80
N MET A 89 -3.91 -15.09 -6.25
CA MET A 89 -3.83 -14.89 -4.80
C MET A 89 -5.18 -14.45 -4.22
N ALA A 90 -5.90 -13.54 -4.90
CA ALA A 90 -7.22 -13.08 -4.48
C ALA A 90 -8.25 -14.21 -4.44
N ARG A 91 -8.22 -15.13 -5.40
CA ARG A 91 -9.09 -16.34 -5.36
C ARG A 91 -8.81 -17.19 -4.13
N ALA A 92 -7.53 -17.40 -3.79
CA ALA A 92 -7.16 -18.15 -2.59
C ALA A 92 -7.66 -17.45 -1.32
N TRP A 93 -7.48 -16.14 -1.19
CA TRP A 93 -7.98 -15.38 -0.04
C TRP A 93 -9.51 -15.45 0.09
N GLY A 94 -10.24 -15.28 -1.01
CA GLY A 94 -11.71 -15.46 -1.01
C GLY A 94 -12.12 -16.86 -0.61
N SER A 95 -11.42 -17.91 -1.13
CA SER A 95 -11.66 -19.32 -0.73
C SER A 95 -11.31 -19.62 0.73
N LEU A 96 -10.42 -18.85 1.35
CA LEU A 96 -10.13 -18.91 2.79
C LEU A 96 -11.18 -18.20 3.65
N GLY A 97 -12.10 -17.44 3.04
CA GLY A 97 -13.15 -16.69 3.74
C GLY A 97 -12.77 -15.25 4.09
N MET A 98 -11.72 -14.68 3.50
CA MET A 98 -11.41 -13.25 3.66
C MET A 98 -12.51 -12.40 3.03
N ALA A 99 -13.04 -11.43 3.78
CA ALA A 99 -14.13 -10.56 3.33
C ALA A 99 -13.68 -9.62 2.20
N HIS A 100 -12.42 -9.18 2.25
CA HIS A 100 -11.86 -8.25 1.26
C HIS A 100 -10.57 -8.80 0.65
N THR A 101 -10.67 -9.24 -0.59
CA THR A 101 -9.51 -9.75 -1.34
C THR A 101 -8.74 -8.65 -2.08
N GLY A 102 -9.16 -7.41 -1.89
CA GLY A 102 -8.52 -6.22 -2.45
C GLY A 102 -8.78 -5.98 -3.93
N SER A 103 -8.20 -4.91 -4.44
CA SER A 103 -8.28 -4.49 -5.85
C SER A 103 -6.90 -4.49 -6.49
N GLY A 104 -6.82 -4.98 -7.74
CA GLY A 104 -5.60 -4.99 -8.53
C GLY A 104 -5.31 -3.62 -9.16
N LEU A 105 -4.03 -3.23 -9.18
CA LEU A 105 -3.50 -2.08 -9.91
C LEU A 105 -2.48 -2.57 -10.93
N ASN A 106 -2.55 -2.07 -12.16
CA ASN A 106 -1.56 -2.32 -13.21
C ASN A 106 -0.35 -1.36 -13.10
N SER A 107 0.02 -1.05 -11.87
CA SER A 107 1.13 -0.14 -11.53
C SER A 107 1.64 -0.42 -10.12
N ALA A 108 2.76 0.19 -9.76
CA ALA A 108 3.14 0.35 -8.36
C ALA A 108 2.04 1.08 -7.59
N ALA A 109 1.80 0.70 -6.34
CA ALA A 109 1.04 1.52 -5.41
C ALA A 109 1.82 2.81 -5.13
N THR A 110 1.14 3.95 -5.11
CA THR A 110 1.77 5.22 -4.73
C THR A 110 2.25 5.19 -3.29
N PHE A 111 3.23 6.03 -2.91
CA PHE A 111 3.70 6.10 -1.52
C PHE A 111 2.54 6.40 -0.55
N ASN A 112 1.61 7.28 -0.94
CA ASN A 112 0.42 7.58 -0.13
C ASN A 112 -0.53 6.37 0.00
N GLN A 113 -0.64 5.52 -1.03
CA GLN A 113 -1.39 4.26 -0.92
C GLN A 113 -0.68 3.30 0.02
N VAL A 114 0.66 3.16 -0.05
CA VAL A 114 1.42 2.35 0.91
C VAL A 114 1.19 2.84 2.34
N TYR A 115 1.32 4.14 2.58
CA TYR A 115 1.02 4.77 3.87
C TYR A 115 -0.39 4.40 4.37
N THR A 116 -1.40 4.60 3.53
CA THR A 116 -2.81 4.36 3.89
C THR A 116 -3.09 2.88 4.18
N GLU A 117 -2.53 1.97 3.38
CA GLU A 117 -2.73 0.54 3.54
C GLU A 117 -2.07 0.01 4.82
N VAL A 118 -0.82 0.36 5.06
CA VAL A 118 -0.09 -0.06 6.27
C VAL A 118 -0.72 0.52 7.53
N LYS A 119 -1.15 1.78 7.52
CA LYS A 119 -1.89 2.39 8.65
C LYS A 119 -3.20 1.66 8.95
N ALA A 120 -3.77 1.00 7.99
CA ALA A 120 -5.01 0.21 8.13
C ALA A 120 -4.74 -1.30 8.35
N ALA A 121 -3.50 -1.70 8.65
CA ALA A 121 -3.08 -3.09 8.81
C ALA A 121 -3.43 -3.96 7.58
N ARG A 122 -3.13 -3.46 6.38
CA ARG A 122 -3.38 -4.12 5.11
C ARG A 122 -2.10 -4.21 4.27
N PRO A 123 -1.27 -5.24 4.47
CA PRO A 123 -0.09 -5.47 3.64
C PRO A 123 -0.45 -5.58 2.16
N ILE A 124 0.42 -5.05 1.30
CA ILE A 124 0.20 -4.96 -0.15
C ILE A 124 0.87 -6.15 -0.83
N GLY A 125 0.16 -6.84 -1.72
CA GLY A 125 0.76 -7.75 -2.68
C GLY A 125 1.44 -6.96 -3.80
N ALA A 126 2.75 -7.12 -3.97
CA ALA A 126 3.56 -6.41 -4.97
C ALA A 126 4.16 -7.38 -5.98
N ARG A 127 4.02 -7.09 -7.28
CA ARG A 127 4.70 -7.82 -8.35
C ARG A 127 5.76 -6.93 -8.99
N ILE A 128 7.00 -7.37 -8.95
CA ILE A 128 8.08 -6.79 -9.75
C ILE A 128 8.25 -7.57 -11.05
N GLY A 129 8.65 -6.87 -12.12
CA GLY A 129 9.08 -7.45 -13.39
C GLY A 129 10.57 -7.23 -13.57
N TRP A 130 11.35 -8.30 -13.74
CA TRP A 130 12.77 -8.20 -13.96
C TRP A 130 13.10 -7.64 -15.34
N THR A 131 14.14 -6.84 -15.46
CA THR A 131 14.64 -6.35 -16.76
C THR A 131 15.14 -7.48 -17.67
N SER A 132 15.55 -8.59 -17.08
CA SER A 132 15.92 -9.83 -17.77
C SER A 132 14.74 -10.71 -18.19
N GLY A 133 13.51 -10.29 -17.88
CA GLY A 133 12.28 -11.05 -18.12
C GLY A 133 11.81 -11.83 -16.90
N GLY A 134 10.51 -12.19 -16.90
CA GLY A 134 9.87 -12.82 -15.76
C GLY A 134 9.43 -11.82 -14.70
N GLY A 135 9.22 -12.30 -13.48
CA GLY A 135 8.78 -11.47 -12.37
C GLY A 135 8.87 -12.18 -11.03
N HIS A 136 8.59 -11.44 -9.97
CA HIS A 136 8.62 -11.95 -8.60
C HIS A 136 7.54 -11.27 -7.76
N MET A 137 7.05 -11.97 -6.74
CA MET A 137 6.03 -11.44 -5.82
C MET A 137 6.64 -11.20 -4.45
N ASN A 138 6.41 -10.01 -3.93
CA ASN A 138 6.82 -9.56 -2.60
C ASN A 138 5.60 -9.06 -1.82
N VAL A 139 5.80 -8.78 -0.53
CA VAL A 139 4.84 -8.11 0.33
C VAL A 139 5.41 -6.77 0.76
N VAL A 140 4.73 -5.66 0.47
CA VAL A 140 5.03 -4.34 1.05
C VAL A 140 4.23 -4.20 2.33
N TYR A 141 4.93 -3.90 3.45
CA TYR A 141 4.34 -3.97 4.78
C TYR A 141 4.73 -2.83 5.71
N GLY A 142 5.44 -1.81 5.23
CA GLY A 142 5.84 -0.66 6.05
C GLY A 142 6.21 0.56 5.23
N PHE A 143 6.29 1.69 5.91
CA PHE A 143 6.68 2.99 5.36
C PHE A 143 7.44 3.84 6.36
N ASP A 144 8.27 4.77 5.87
CA ASP A 144 8.86 5.88 6.62
C ASP A 144 8.80 7.15 5.76
N THR A 145 7.99 8.12 6.21
CA THR A 145 7.77 9.38 5.47
C THR A 145 8.98 10.30 5.54
N SER A 146 9.83 10.19 6.58
CA SER A 146 11.03 11.01 6.74
C SER A 146 12.15 10.61 5.78
N GLN A 147 12.22 9.32 5.45
CA GLN A 147 13.23 8.73 4.57
C GLN A 147 12.72 8.45 3.16
N ASN A 148 11.42 8.60 2.91
CA ASN A 148 10.74 8.16 1.69
C ASN A 148 11.07 6.68 1.39
N THR A 149 10.97 5.82 2.41
CA THR A 149 11.28 4.40 2.28
C THR A 149 10.06 3.52 2.56
N ILE A 150 10.09 2.32 2.00
CA ILE A 150 9.09 1.26 2.21
C ILE A 150 9.75 -0.02 2.70
N ALA A 151 9.07 -0.75 3.57
CA ALA A 151 9.48 -2.07 4.03
C ALA A 151 8.93 -3.14 3.10
N VAL A 152 9.80 -4.01 2.62
CA VAL A 152 9.49 -5.09 1.68
C VAL A 152 9.93 -6.43 2.26
N ALA A 153 9.06 -7.43 2.18
CA ALA A 153 9.35 -8.80 2.55
C ALA A 153 9.40 -9.69 1.30
N ASP A 154 10.49 -10.45 1.19
CA ASP A 154 10.81 -11.30 0.06
C ASP A 154 10.72 -12.79 0.43
N PRO A 155 9.91 -13.59 -0.30
CA PRO A 155 9.78 -15.02 -0.06
C PRO A 155 10.94 -15.86 -0.57
N TRP A 156 11.88 -15.30 -1.37
CA TRP A 156 12.97 -16.09 -1.93
C TRP A 156 13.91 -16.58 -0.82
N PRO A 157 14.30 -17.89 -0.81
CA PRO A 157 15.09 -18.47 0.28
C PRO A 157 16.44 -17.80 0.48
N ASP A 158 17.12 -17.43 -0.62
CA ASP A 158 18.52 -16.99 -0.64
C ASP A 158 18.69 -15.47 -0.57
N THR A 159 17.58 -14.71 -0.41
CA THR A 159 17.61 -13.25 -0.25
C THR A 159 17.31 -12.83 1.19
N ALA A 160 17.69 -11.61 1.54
CA ALA A 160 17.23 -10.99 2.78
C ALA A 160 15.71 -10.97 2.83
N THR A 161 15.16 -11.52 3.93
CA THR A 161 13.70 -11.66 4.07
C THR A 161 13.00 -10.32 4.22
N TYR A 162 13.61 -9.37 4.94
CA TYR A 162 13.05 -8.07 5.23
C TYR A 162 14.06 -7.00 4.87
N THR A 163 13.63 -6.03 4.03
CA THR A 163 14.48 -4.93 3.54
C THR A 163 13.71 -3.63 3.56
N TRP A 164 14.44 -2.52 3.77
CA TRP A 164 13.94 -1.18 3.54
C TRP A 164 14.51 -0.65 2.23
N TRP A 165 13.65 -0.10 1.38
CA TRP A 165 14.00 0.44 0.08
C TRP A 165 13.61 1.91 -0.01
N ASN A 166 14.43 2.75 -0.64
CA ASN A 166 13.92 4.01 -1.14
C ASN A 166 12.73 3.72 -2.07
N TYR A 167 11.63 4.43 -1.90
CA TYR A 167 10.40 4.14 -2.63
C TYR A 167 10.60 4.24 -4.15
N ASN A 168 11.28 5.30 -4.63
CA ASN A 168 11.49 5.51 -6.06
C ASN A 168 12.37 4.40 -6.66
N ASP A 169 13.40 3.96 -5.92
CA ASP A 169 14.29 2.88 -6.35
C ASP A 169 13.56 1.53 -6.39
N TYR A 170 12.62 1.29 -5.47
CA TYR A 170 11.79 0.08 -5.54
C TYR A 170 10.76 0.13 -6.67
N VAL A 171 10.22 1.31 -6.99
CA VAL A 171 9.30 1.49 -8.13
C VAL A 171 10.00 1.20 -9.46
N SER A 172 11.25 1.64 -9.63
CA SER A 172 12.02 1.36 -10.85
C SER A 172 13.52 1.54 -10.63
N ASN A 173 14.29 0.54 -11.00
CA ASN A 173 15.76 0.57 -11.01
C ASN A 173 16.30 -0.19 -12.22
N SER A 174 17.63 -0.41 -12.29
CA SER A 174 18.28 -1.12 -13.40
C SER A 174 17.94 -2.61 -13.46
N SER A 175 17.48 -3.22 -12.38
CA SER A 175 17.24 -4.65 -12.27
C SER A 175 15.77 -5.03 -12.44
N PHE A 176 14.85 -4.15 -11.98
CA PHE A 176 13.42 -4.42 -12.04
C PHE A 176 12.55 -3.16 -12.02
N LYS A 177 11.25 -3.36 -12.28
CA LYS A 177 10.18 -2.38 -12.04
C LYS A 177 9.07 -3.02 -11.20
N TRP A 178 8.48 -2.27 -10.27
CA TRP A 178 7.24 -2.66 -9.62
C TRP A 178 6.07 -2.45 -10.58
N THR A 179 5.55 -3.54 -11.12
CA THR A 179 4.62 -3.51 -12.28
C THR A 179 3.14 -3.60 -11.89
N HIS A 180 2.82 -4.30 -10.81
CA HIS A 180 1.44 -4.48 -10.36
C HIS A 180 1.37 -4.51 -8.85
N SER A 181 0.24 -4.07 -8.32
CA SER A 181 -0.05 -4.10 -6.88
C SER A 181 -1.43 -4.68 -6.62
N ARG A 182 -1.65 -5.18 -5.40
CA ARG A 182 -2.99 -5.44 -4.90
C ARG A 182 -3.13 -4.84 -3.52
N ILE A 183 -4.11 -3.95 -3.36
CA ILE A 183 -4.38 -3.13 -2.17
C ILE A 183 -5.79 -3.38 -1.63
N GLY A 184 -6.06 -2.98 -0.38
CA GLY A 184 -7.37 -3.17 0.25
C GLY A 184 -7.62 -4.61 0.70
N ILE A 185 -6.57 -5.38 1.01
CA ILE A 185 -6.68 -6.78 1.43
C ILE A 185 -6.90 -6.83 2.94
N SER A 186 -8.03 -7.39 3.40
CA SER A 186 -8.32 -7.51 4.83
C SER A 186 -9.29 -8.65 5.14
N ARG A 187 -9.34 -9.01 6.42
CA ARG A 187 -10.33 -9.92 6.99
C ARG A 187 -11.73 -9.37 6.95
#